data_230195b806521abe5ad0ca33cd145371
#
_entry.id   230195b806521abe5ad0ca33cd145371
#
_cell.length_a   1.000
_cell.length_b   1.000
_cell.length_c   1.000
_cell.angle_alpha   90.00
_cell.angle_beta   90.00
_cell.angle_gamma   90.00
#
_symmetry.space_group_name_H-M   'P 1'
#
loop_
_entity.id
_entity.type
_entity.pdbx_description
1 polymer ?
#
loop_
_entity_poly.entity_id
_entity_poly.type
_entity_poly.pdbx_seq_one_letter_code
_entity_poly.pdbx_strand_id
1 'polypeptide(L)'
;MTVAAVIFDCDGVLVNSEALVMDIEKAFLADLGLVYDDVEFMTRFVGTSDADFVAMLRADHAGRGKGLFPDDFLDRVRAACWDRFTTDLRAIDGVKNFLEALNCPIAVASSSTVRSLRRKLSLSGLAGSFGDHVYSAEVVQNGKPAPDLFLHAATQLSI
;
A
#
# COMPACT_ATOMS: atom_id res chain seq x y z
N MET A 1 26.42 -9.01 -15.14
CA MET A 1 25.98 -9.20 -13.73
C MET A 1 24.74 -10.04 -13.75
N THR A 2 24.68 -11.11 -12.97
CA THR A 2 23.50 -11.96 -12.82
C THR A 2 22.73 -11.44 -11.60
N VAL A 3 21.44 -11.20 -11.74
CA VAL A 3 20.57 -10.85 -10.59
C VAL A 3 20.36 -12.11 -9.77
N ALA A 4 20.70 -12.08 -8.47
CA ALA A 4 20.59 -13.24 -7.60
C ALA A 4 19.13 -13.49 -7.16
N ALA A 5 18.36 -12.45 -6.90
CA ALA A 5 16.93 -12.49 -6.59
C ALA A 5 16.28 -11.12 -6.80
N VAL A 6 14.94 -11.06 -6.80
CA VAL A 6 14.18 -9.81 -6.82
C VAL A 6 13.21 -9.78 -5.64
N ILE A 7 13.27 -8.70 -4.86
CA ILE A 7 12.35 -8.46 -3.73
C ILE A 7 11.47 -7.26 -4.08
N PHE A 8 10.17 -7.49 -4.18
CA PHE A 8 9.19 -6.49 -4.59
C PHE A 8 8.54 -5.83 -3.38
N ASP A 9 8.21 -4.55 -3.50
CA ASP A 9 7.12 -3.98 -2.71
C ASP A 9 5.77 -4.44 -3.28
N CYS A 10 4.69 -4.26 -2.53
CA CYS A 10 3.34 -4.67 -2.93
C CYS A 10 2.52 -3.48 -3.46
N ASP A 11 2.28 -2.51 -2.58
CA ASP A 11 1.36 -1.40 -2.83
C ASP A 11 1.95 -0.42 -3.83
N GLY A 12 1.23 -0.09 -4.89
CA GLY A 12 1.72 0.79 -5.96
C GLY A 12 2.82 0.18 -6.86
N VAL A 13 3.28 -1.05 -6.58
CA VAL A 13 4.32 -1.75 -7.36
C VAL A 13 3.76 -3.02 -8.02
N LEU A 14 3.21 -3.93 -7.24
CA LEU A 14 2.58 -5.16 -7.73
C LEU A 14 1.09 -4.98 -7.99
N VAL A 15 0.42 -4.18 -7.18
CA VAL A 15 -1.03 -3.97 -7.22
C VAL A 15 -1.36 -2.46 -7.21
N ASN A 16 -2.48 -2.09 -7.85
CA ASN A 16 -2.96 -0.71 -8.00
C ASN A 16 -3.62 -0.14 -6.72
N SER A 17 -3.29 -0.64 -5.55
CA SER A 17 -3.95 -0.28 -4.29
C SER A 17 -3.81 1.20 -3.94
N GLU A 18 -2.66 1.82 -4.17
CA GLU A 18 -2.43 3.24 -3.83
C GLU A 18 -3.35 4.19 -4.61
N ALA A 19 -3.56 3.93 -5.90
CA ALA A 19 -4.48 4.72 -6.71
C ALA A 19 -5.93 4.61 -6.19
N LEU A 20 -6.36 3.39 -5.82
CA LEU A 20 -7.71 3.16 -5.28
C LEU A 20 -7.88 3.81 -3.89
N VAL A 21 -6.86 3.76 -3.05
CA VAL A 21 -6.87 4.42 -1.72
C VAL A 21 -6.98 5.93 -1.90
N MET A 22 -6.15 6.53 -2.76
CA MET A 22 -6.18 7.97 -3.02
C MET A 22 -7.56 8.44 -3.51
N ASP A 23 -8.19 7.71 -4.44
CA ASP A 23 -9.53 8.03 -4.95
C ASP A 23 -10.58 8.03 -3.83
N ILE A 24 -10.51 7.04 -2.93
CA ILE A 24 -11.44 6.91 -1.81
C ILE A 24 -11.20 8.01 -0.78
N GLU A 25 -9.95 8.25 -0.40
CA GLU A 25 -9.60 9.32 0.53
C GLU A 25 -10.07 10.68 0.03
N LYS A 26 -9.81 10.99 -1.24
CA LYS A 26 -10.28 12.24 -1.86
C LYS A 26 -11.80 12.35 -1.88
N ALA A 27 -12.54 11.27 -2.14
CA ALA A 27 -14.00 11.28 -2.11
C ALA A 27 -14.52 11.57 -0.68
N PHE A 28 -13.99 10.90 0.35
CA PHE A 28 -14.36 11.17 1.74
C PHE A 28 -14.02 12.58 2.19
N LEU A 29 -12.89 13.12 1.73
CA LEU A 29 -12.47 14.48 2.03
C LEU A 29 -13.34 15.53 1.34
N ALA A 30 -13.77 15.27 0.11
CA ALA A 30 -14.70 16.14 -0.61
C ALA A 30 -16.04 16.30 0.13
N ASP A 31 -16.56 15.23 0.73
CA ASP A 31 -17.77 15.27 1.57
C ASP A 31 -17.59 16.18 2.80
N LEU A 32 -16.36 16.27 3.33
CA LEU A 32 -15.98 17.17 4.41
C LEU A 32 -15.66 18.61 3.95
N GLY A 33 -15.79 18.88 2.66
CA GLY A 33 -15.47 20.19 2.05
C GLY A 33 -13.97 20.39 1.78
N LEU A 34 -13.16 19.34 1.88
CA LEU A 34 -11.73 19.35 1.57
C LEU A 34 -11.50 18.78 0.17
N VAL A 35 -11.23 19.65 -0.78
CA VAL A 35 -10.98 19.28 -2.18
C VAL A 35 -9.52 19.53 -2.50
N TYR A 36 -8.83 18.51 -3.00
CA TYR A 36 -7.43 18.54 -3.43
C TYR A 36 -7.33 18.01 -4.86
N ASP A 37 -6.50 18.63 -5.68
CA ASP A 37 -6.08 18.00 -6.94
C ASP A 37 -5.07 16.87 -6.68
N ASP A 38 -4.77 16.07 -7.71
CA ASP A 38 -3.91 14.90 -7.54
C ASP A 38 -2.48 15.29 -7.16
N VAL A 39 -1.96 16.36 -7.73
CA VAL A 39 -0.58 16.84 -7.46
C VAL A 39 -0.46 17.34 -6.04
N GLU A 40 -1.42 18.16 -5.58
CA GLU A 40 -1.46 18.65 -4.21
C GLU A 40 -1.58 17.48 -3.23
N PHE A 41 -2.50 16.54 -3.50
CA PHE A 41 -2.72 15.39 -2.62
C PHE A 41 -1.46 14.51 -2.51
N MET A 42 -0.87 14.15 -3.63
CA MET A 42 0.35 13.32 -3.66
C MET A 42 1.53 14.01 -2.97
N THR A 43 1.72 15.31 -3.22
CA THR A 43 2.85 16.06 -2.65
C THR A 43 2.75 16.22 -1.14
N ARG A 44 1.54 16.38 -0.61
CA ARG A 44 1.32 16.68 0.81
C ARG A 44 1.17 15.44 1.67
N PHE A 45 0.52 14.40 1.18
CA PHE A 45 0.02 13.32 2.02
C PHE A 45 0.64 11.96 1.74
N VAL A 46 1.08 11.69 0.52
CA VAL A 46 1.68 10.39 0.22
C VAL A 46 3.00 10.20 0.98
N GLY A 47 3.12 9.07 1.67
CA GLY A 47 4.29 8.73 2.48
C GLY A 47 4.28 9.31 3.91
N THR A 48 3.24 10.04 4.30
CA THR A 48 3.06 10.48 5.69
C THR A 48 2.56 9.33 6.57
N SER A 49 2.78 9.42 7.89
CA SER A 49 2.14 8.52 8.84
C SER A 49 0.64 8.81 8.94
N ASP A 50 -0.17 7.82 9.35
CA ASP A 50 -1.60 8.01 9.63
C ASP A 50 -1.86 9.18 10.60
N ALA A 51 -1.00 9.31 11.62
CA ALA A 51 -1.13 10.38 12.62
C ALA A 51 -0.88 11.77 12.01
N ASP A 52 0.19 11.90 11.20
CA ASP A 52 0.51 13.16 10.52
C ASP A 52 -0.55 13.48 9.48
N PHE A 53 -0.99 12.50 8.71
CA PHE A 53 -2.08 12.65 7.73
C PHE A 53 -3.34 13.24 8.38
N VAL A 54 -3.83 12.62 9.45
CA VAL A 54 -5.01 13.11 10.17
C VAL A 54 -4.78 14.47 10.78
N ALA A 55 -3.59 14.75 11.34
CA ALA A 55 -3.27 16.07 11.92
C ALA A 55 -3.33 17.17 10.85
N MET A 56 -2.76 16.93 9.67
CA MET A 56 -2.80 17.87 8.55
C MET A 56 -4.23 18.09 8.05
N LEU A 57 -5.02 17.02 7.92
CA LEU A 57 -6.42 17.12 7.51
C LEU A 57 -7.27 17.89 8.51
N ARG A 58 -7.08 17.68 9.80
CA ARG A 58 -7.77 18.46 10.86
C ARG A 58 -7.41 19.94 10.81
N ALA A 59 -6.16 20.26 10.54
CA ALA A 59 -5.72 21.65 10.38
C ALA A 59 -6.40 22.31 9.16
N ASP A 60 -6.42 21.64 8.02
CA ASP A 60 -7.09 22.14 6.83
C ASP A 60 -8.62 22.26 7.04
N HIS A 61 -9.21 21.27 7.71
CA HIS A 61 -10.64 21.27 8.00
C HIS A 61 -11.07 22.42 8.91
N ALA A 62 -10.25 22.79 9.88
CA ALA A 62 -10.52 23.94 10.77
C ALA A 62 -10.62 25.26 9.99
N GLY A 63 -9.93 25.38 8.85
CA GLY A 63 -9.94 26.59 8.01
C GLY A 63 -11.03 26.59 6.92
N ARG A 64 -11.38 25.43 6.37
CA ARG A 64 -12.24 25.33 5.16
C ARG A 64 -13.24 24.18 5.15
N GLY A 65 -13.20 23.34 6.16
CA GLY A 65 -14.05 22.15 6.21
C GLY A 65 -15.52 22.43 6.55
N LYS A 66 -16.36 21.43 6.41
CA LYS A 66 -17.78 21.46 6.73
C LYS A 66 -18.10 20.45 7.83
N GLY A 67 -18.86 20.88 8.82
CA GLY A 67 -19.27 20.06 9.95
C GLY A 67 -18.11 19.76 10.92
N LEU A 68 -18.16 18.62 11.59
CA LEU A 68 -17.09 18.14 12.46
C LEU A 68 -16.23 17.13 11.70
N PHE A 69 -14.91 17.21 11.87
CA PHE A 69 -14.00 16.18 11.35
C PHE A 69 -14.22 14.89 12.13
N PRO A 70 -14.57 13.76 11.47
CA PRO A 70 -14.91 12.53 12.17
C PRO A 70 -13.68 11.88 12.81
N ASP A 71 -13.84 11.42 14.06
CA ASP A 71 -12.76 10.71 14.76
C ASP A 71 -12.49 9.34 14.16
N ASP A 72 -13.49 8.73 13.53
CA ASP A 72 -13.42 7.42 12.87
C ASP A 72 -13.05 7.51 11.36
N PHE A 73 -12.52 8.66 10.91
CA PHE A 73 -12.20 8.91 9.50
C PHE A 73 -11.38 7.78 8.86
N LEU A 74 -10.26 7.43 9.49
CA LEU A 74 -9.38 6.38 8.95
C LEU A 74 -10.05 5.00 8.92
N ASP A 75 -10.84 4.67 9.92
CA ASP A 75 -11.53 3.36 9.96
C ASP A 75 -12.57 3.26 8.87
N ARG A 76 -13.30 4.34 8.60
CA ARG A 76 -14.27 4.41 7.49
C ARG A 76 -13.57 4.33 6.14
N VAL A 77 -12.48 5.06 5.94
CA VAL A 77 -11.67 4.99 4.72
C VAL A 77 -11.14 3.57 4.51
N ARG A 78 -10.55 2.96 5.54
CA ARG A 78 -10.05 1.58 5.47
C ARG A 78 -11.15 0.56 5.11
N ALA A 79 -12.34 0.70 5.69
CA ALA A 79 -13.48 -0.16 5.35
C ALA A 79 -13.86 -0.01 3.87
N ALA A 80 -14.02 1.23 3.40
CA ALA A 80 -14.34 1.52 2.00
C ALA A 80 -13.24 1.01 1.02
N CYS A 81 -11.95 1.12 1.42
CA CYS A 81 -10.85 0.55 0.65
C CYS A 81 -10.99 -0.96 0.48
N TRP A 82 -11.32 -1.69 1.56
CA TRP A 82 -11.50 -3.14 1.47
C TRP A 82 -12.70 -3.54 0.62
N ASP A 83 -13.79 -2.79 0.65
CA ASP A 83 -14.94 -3.02 -0.23
C ASP A 83 -14.53 -2.81 -1.69
N ARG A 84 -13.83 -1.72 -1.98
CA ARG A 84 -13.34 -1.41 -3.32
C ARG A 84 -12.31 -2.42 -3.83
N PHE A 85 -11.41 -2.89 -2.97
CA PHE A 85 -10.40 -3.90 -3.32
C PHE A 85 -11.03 -5.23 -3.76
N THR A 86 -12.20 -5.60 -3.25
CA THR A 86 -12.87 -6.85 -3.67
C THR A 86 -13.30 -6.83 -5.13
N THR A 87 -13.52 -5.66 -5.71
CA THR A 87 -13.99 -5.48 -7.08
C THR A 87 -12.92 -4.99 -8.04
N ASP A 88 -12.06 -4.08 -7.59
CA ASP A 88 -11.23 -3.27 -8.48
C ASP A 88 -9.73 -3.44 -8.28
N LEU A 89 -9.30 -4.14 -7.20
CA LEU A 89 -7.87 -4.40 -7.00
C LEU A 89 -7.38 -5.40 -8.05
N ARG A 90 -6.33 -5.00 -8.73
CA ARG A 90 -5.70 -5.86 -9.76
C ARG A 90 -4.18 -5.67 -9.76
N ALA A 91 -3.49 -6.62 -10.35
CA ALA A 91 -2.08 -6.46 -10.65
C ALA A 91 -1.88 -5.26 -11.57
N ILE A 92 -0.82 -4.48 -11.34
CA ILE A 92 -0.40 -3.42 -12.26
C ILE A 92 -0.06 -4.05 -13.62
N ASP A 93 -0.39 -3.34 -14.69
CA ASP A 93 -0.18 -3.82 -16.05
C ASP A 93 1.28 -4.23 -16.30
N GLY A 94 1.46 -5.41 -16.88
CA GLY A 94 2.77 -5.98 -17.15
C GLY A 94 3.38 -6.79 -16.00
N VAL A 95 2.91 -6.65 -14.75
CA VAL A 95 3.48 -7.35 -13.58
C VAL A 95 3.46 -8.87 -13.76
N LYS A 96 2.35 -9.46 -14.19
CA LYS A 96 2.26 -10.91 -14.36
C LYS A 96 3.28 -11.43 -15.37
N ASN A 97 3.34 -10.81 -16.54
CA ASN A 97 4.29 -11.18 -17.59
C ASN A 97 5.75 -10.99 -17.13
N PHE A 98 6.01 -9.93 -16.34
CA PHE A 98 7.33 -9.68 -15.79
C PHE A 98 7.74 -10.76 -14.78
N LEU A 99 6.85 -11.14 -13.86
CA LEU A 99 7.10 -12.20 -12.88
C LEU A 99 7.35 -13.56 -13.57
N GLU A 100 6.59 -13.89 -14.62
CA GLU A 100 6.74 -15.13 -15.39
C GLU A 100 8.07 -15.18 -16.18
N ALA A 101 8.60 -14.02 -16.57
CA ALA A 101 9.87 -13.93 -17.29
C ALA A 101 11.11 -14.01 -16.39
N LEU A 102 10.95 -13.87 -15.06
CA LEU A 102 12.06 -13.96 -14.13
C LEU A 102 12.54 -15.39 -13.93
N ASN A 103 13.86 -15.57 -14.05
CA ASN A 103 14.52 -16.88 -13.84
C ASN A 103 15.37 -16.86 -12.55
N CYS A 104 14.95 -16.12 -11.53
CA CYS A 104 15.60 -16.04 -10.23
C CYS A 104 14.56 -16.09 -9.11
N PRO A 105 14.96 -16.42 -7.86
CA PRO A 105 14.07 -16.35 -6.71
C PRO A 105 13.43 -14.97 -6.55
N ILE A 106 12.16 -14.95 -6.15
CA ILE A 106 11.42 -13.71 -5.93
C ILE A 106 10.72 -13.70 -4.57
N ALA A 107 10.57 -12.53 -3.97
CA ALA A 107 9.83 -12.33 -2.73
C ALA A 107 9.04 -11.03 -2.75
N VAL A 108 8.05 -10.92 -1.87
CA VAL A 108 7.36 -9.67 -1.56
C VAL A 108 7.75 -9.22 -0.16
N ALA A 109 8.06 -7.94 0.00
CA ALA A 109 8.35 -7.28 1.27
C ALA A 109 7.50 -5.99 1.38
N SER A 110 6.50 -5.98 2.27
CA SER A 110 5.52 -4.87 2.38
C SER A 110 5.36 -4.39 3.82
N SER A 111 5.04 -3.10 3.98
CA SER A 111 4.66 -2.51 5.27
C SER A 111 3.25 -2.91 5.72
N SER A 112 2.44 -3.50 4.85
CA SER A 112 1.11 -4.03 5.18
C SER A 112 1.21 -5.21 6.16
N THR A 113 0.16 -5.44 6.99
CA THR A 113 0.07 -6.68 7.78
C THR A 113 0.09 -7.92 6.88
N VAL A 114 0.56 -9.05 7.39
CA VAL A 114 0.63 -10.29 6.61
C VAL A 114 -0.75 -10.71 6.07
N ARG A 115 -1.82 -10.51 6.87
CA ARG A 115 -3.20 -10.79 6.46
C ARG A 115 -3.64 -9.92 5.29
N SER A 116 -3.38 -8.60 5.37
CA SER A 116 -3.69 -7.64 4.32
C SER A 116 -2.92 -7.95 3.03
N LEU A 117 -1.61 -8.17 3.16
CA LEU A 117 -0.72 -8.49 2.05
C LEU A 117 -1.16 -9.74 1.29
N ARG A 118 -1.38 -10.86 1.98
CA ARG A 118 -1.85 -12.11 1.35
C ARG A 118 -3.22 -11.95 0.69
N ARG A 119 -4.14 -11.18 1.30
CA ARG A 119 -5.45 -10.91 0.71
C ARG A 119 -5.33 -10.08 -0.58
N LYS A 120 -4.48 -9.05 -0.60
CA LYS A 120 -4.23 -8.25 -1.82
C LYS A 120 -3.63 -9.11 -2.94
N LEU A 121 -2.62 -9.93 -2.64
CA LEU A 121 -2.04 -10.85 -3.62
C LEU A 121 -3.07 -11.86 -4.16
N SER A 122 -3.97 -12.34 -3.31
CA SER A 122 -5.06 -13.23 -3.73
C SER A 122 -6.04 -12.55 -4.67
N LEU A 123 -6.53 -11.36 -4.30
CA LEU A 123 -7.49 -10.59 -5.10
C LEU A 123 -6.91 -10.19 -6.48
N SER A 124 -5.61 -9.89 -6.55
CA SER A 124 -4.93 -9.53 -7.80
C SER A 124 -4.48 -10.72 -8.66
N GLY A 125 -4.67 -11.95 -8.16
CA GLY A 125 -4.25 -13.19 -8.85
C GLY A 125 -2.73 -13.38 -8.83
N LEU A 126 -2.01 -12.83 -7.85
CA LEU A 126 -0.56 -12.95 -7.68
C LEU A 126 -0.15 -13.92 -6.56
N ALA A 127 -1.11 -14.52 -5.82
CA ALA A 127 -0.80 -15.35 -4.66
C ALA A 127 0.12 -16.53 -4.98
N GLY A 128 -0.03 -17.14 -6.18
CA GLY A 128 0.78 -18.28 -6.60
C GLY A 128 2.20 -17.93 -7.03
N SER A 129 2.49 -16.65 -7.32
CA SER A 129 3.79 -16.24 -7.86
C SER A 129 4.92 -16.27 -6.81
N PHE A 130 4.61 -16.05 -5.55
CA PHE A 130 5.60 -15.85 -4.48
C PHE A 130 5.70 -17.02 -3.50
N GLY A 131 4.76 -17.98 -3.53
CA GLY A 131 4.74 -19.10 -2.58
C GLY A 131 4.76 -18.65 -1.13
N ASP A 132 5.76 -19.12 -0.37
CA ASP A 132 5.97 -18.75 1.04
C ASP A 132 6.78 -17.45 1.22
N HIS A 133 7.37 -16.90 0.14
CA HIS A 133 8.22 -15.72 0.19
C HIS A 133 7.40 -14.40 0.20
N VAL A 134 6.49 -14.28 1.16
CA VAL A 134 5.61 -13.12 1.37
C VAL A 134 5.83 -12.58 2.78
N TYR A 135 6.56 -11.46 2.89
CA TYR A 135 7.03 -10.90 4.15
C TYR A 135 6.38 -9.55 4.45
N SER A 136 5.87 -9.43 5.67
CA SER A 136 5.29 -8.21 6.24
C SER A 136 6.31 -7.56 7.20
N ALA A 137 6.20 -6.24 7.39
CA ALA A 137 6.97 -5.55 8.42
C ALA A 137 6.73 -6.07 9.85
N GLU A 138 5.69 -6.88 10.08
CA GLU A 138 5.40 -7.52 11.37
C GLU A 138 6.47 -8.53 11.81
N VAL A 139 7.33 -8.99 10.89
CA VAL A 139 8.40 -9.98 11.21
C VAL A 139 9.73 -9.34 11.59
N VAL A 140 9.83 -8.01 11.55
CA VAL A 140 11.06 -7.27 11.84
C VAL A 140 10.85 -6.21 12.92
N GLN A 141 11.94 -5.78 13.56
CA GLN A 141 11.87 -4.74 14.59
C GLN A 141 11.66 -3.34 13.97
N ASN A 142 12.36 -3.05 12.87
CA ASN A 142 12.26 -1.77 12.19
C ASN A 142 11.71 -1.99 10.78
N GLY A 143 10.51 -1.44 10.52
CA GLY A 143 9.90 -1.44 9.19
C GLY A 143 10.58 -0.45 8.24
N LYS A 144 10.13 -0.41 6.98
CA LYS A 144 10.58 0.56 5.99
C LYS A 144 10.48 2.00 6.55
N PRO A 145 11.47 2.86 6.34
CA PRO A 145 12.58 2.76 5.38
C PRO A 145 13.81 2.00 5.89
N ALA A 146 13.80 1.39 7.09
CA ALA A 146 14.89 0.56 7.55
C ALA A 146 15.09 -0.66 6.61
N PRO A 147 16.32 -1.16 6.45
CA PRO A 147 16.61 -2.27 5.55
C PRO A 147 16.19 -3.64 6.08
N ASP A 148 15.78 -3.73 7.36
CA ASP A 148 15.56 -4.96 8.10
C ASP A 148 14.66 -5.95 7.35
N LEU A 149 13.54 -5.45 6.79
CA LEU A 149 12.59 -6.29 6.07
C LEU A 149 13.18 -6.87 4.78
N PHE A 150 13.97 -6.09 4.05
CA PHE A 150 14.65 -6.55 2.84
C PHE A 150 15.76 -7.55 3.16
N LEU A 151 16.52 -7.30 4.22
CA LEU A 151 17.56 -8.22 4.71
C LEU A 151 16.94 -9.54 5.19
N HIS A 152 15.80 -9.48 5.89
CA HIS A 152 15.03 -10.66 6.25
C HIS A 152 14.63 -11.46 5.02
N ALA A 153 14.02 -10.81 4.02
CA ALA A 153 13.60 -11.46 2.78
C ALA A 153 14.78 -12.09 2.01
N ALA A 154 15.91 -11.38 1.92
CA ALA A 154 17.15 -11.89 1.30
C ALA A 154 17.65 -13.16 2.00
N THR A 155 17.70 -13.14 3.34
CA THR A 155 18.09 -14.31 4.15
C THR A 155 17.19 -15.51 3.88
N GLN A 156 15.88 -15.30 3.81
CA GLN A 156 14.92 -16.36 3.52
C GLN A 156 15.03 -16.91 2.08
N LEU A 157 15.53 -16.10 1.15
CA LEU A 157 15.87 -16.52 -0.22
C LEU A 157 17.25 -17.16 -0.33
N SER A 158 18.01 -17.24 0.77
CA SER A 158 19.38 -17.78 0.83
C SER A 158 20.40 -17.00 -0.02
N ILE A 159 20.27 -15.68 -0.05
CA ILE A 159 21.15 -14.75 -0.76
C ILE A 159 21.73 -13.70 0.19
#